data_12c4f470ebf5107be1c805e2d685d3aa
#
_entry.id   12c4f470ebf5107be1c805e2d685d3aa
#
_cell.length_a   1.000
_cell.length_b   1.000
_cell.length_c   1.000
_cell.angle_alpha   90.00
_cell.angle_beta   90.00
_cell.angle_gamma   90.00
#
_symmetry.space_group_name_H-M   'P 1'
#
loop_
_entity.id
_entity.type
_entity.pdbx_description
1 polymer ?
#
loop_
_entity_poly.entity_id
_entity_poly.type
_entity_poly.pdbx_seq_one_letter_code
_entity_poly.pdbx_strand_id
1 'polypeptide(L)'
;PTNHLDFATMEWLENYLKSYSGAVLVVSHDRYFLDNVCTKIWEVSFQTMTTYKGNFSAYLPQKEAADALRQKQHDADVALAEKLQDYVDRNLVRASTTKMAQSRRKQLEKLEIVEAPTTEAWELNFRFEYDIEPYDELVIMKNLSVHIGERTLIDALDYVVHRGDKLVIAGPNGAGKSTLLQVLDGKRRPSGGMVRLGSGAKPGVFTQQQARRAGRVIDAIWNQYPRFTELEVRSHLARFGYRGEEVFKDCASLSGGELARLRFAELALERPNLMFLDEPTNHLDIYMRESLTQALAAYTGPLLLVTHDRYLMQTLDCPIMYLENG
;
A
#
# COMPACT_ATOMS: atom_id res chain seq x y z
N PRO A 1 -0.69 -15.36 6.56
CA PRO A 1 -1.90 -16.06 7.04
C PRO A 1 -3.08 -15.12 7.31
N THR A 2 -2.86 -13.81 7.40
CA THR A 2 -3.86 -12.81 7.81
C THR A 2 -4.79 -12.32 6.70
N ASN A 3 -4.48 -12.56 5.44
CA ASN A 3 -5.34 -12.18 4.32
C ASN A 3 -6.66 -12.97 4.36
N HIS A 4 -7.77 -12.28 4.23
CA HIS A 4 -9.13 -12.84 4.19
C HIS A 4 -9.67 -13.43 5.51
N LEU A 5 -8.98 -13.27 6.64
CA LEU A 5 -9.51 -13.63 7.94
C LEU A 5 -10.31 -12.45 8.53
N ASP A 6 -11.46 -12.74 9.10
CA ASP A 6 -12.20 -11.76 9.90
C ASP A 6 -11.57 -11.56 11.29
N PHE A 7 -12.02 -10.55 12.01
CA PHE A 7 -11.46 -10.18 13.32
C PHE A 7 -11.47 -11.33 14.32
N ALA A 8 -12.57 -12.07 14.41
CA ALA A 8 -12.72 -13.15 15.37
C ALA A 8 -11.74 -14.31 15.08
N THR A 9 -11.61 -14.66 13.82
CA THR A 9 -10.67 -15.72 13.38
C THR A 9 -9.23 -15.27 13.56
N MET A 10 -8.93 -13.98 13.31
CA MET A 10 -7.58 -13.44 13.48
C MET A 10 -7.17 -13.41 14.96
N GLU A 11 -8.05 -12.97 15.84
CA GLU A 11 -7.82 -12.97 17.29
C GLU A 11 -7.63 -14.39 17.84
N TRP A 12 -8.45 -15.32 17.39
CA TRP A 12 -8.27 -16.74 17.73
C TRP A 12 -6.90 -17.26 17.29
N LEU A 13 -6.48 -16.96 16.05
CA LEU A 13 -5.17 -17.38 15.52
C LEU A 13 -4.01 -16.77 16.32
N GLU A 14 -4.07 -15.49 16.63
CA GLU A 14 -3.06 -14.81 17.46
C GLU A 14 -2.93 -15.48 18.83
N ASN A 15 -4.05 -15.73 19.51
CA ASN A 15 -4.07 -16.35 20.83
C ASN A 15 -3.56 -17.81 20.78
N TYR A 16 -3.92 -18.57 19.75
CA TYR A 16 -3.42 -19.91 19.53
C TYR A 16 -1.89 -19.92 19.33
N LEU A 17 -1.37 -19.04 18.46
CA LEU A 17 0.06 -18.97 18.16
C LEU A 17 0.89 -18.49 19.36
N LYS A 18 0.35 -17.58 20.20
CA LYS A 18 1.00 -17.15 21.46
C LYS A 18 1.17 -18.31 22.44
N SER A 19 0.23 -19.21 22.49
CA SER A 19 0.25 -20.38 23.39
C SER A 19 0.96 -21.58 22.82
N TYR A 20 1.32 -21.57 21.53
CA TYR A 20 1.96 -22.69 20.87
C TYR A 20 3.41 -22.88 21.33
N SER A 21 3.74 -24.08 21.84
CA SER A 21 5.05 -24.38 22.42
C SER A 21 6.15 -24.69 21.39
N GLY A 22 5.78 -24.89 20.12
CA GLY A 22 6.72 -25.17 19.02
C GLY A 22 7.25 -23.89 18.37
N ALA A 23 8.17 -24.05 17.42
CA ALA A 23 8.64 -22.94 16.59
C ALA A 23 7.60 -22.56 15.53
N VAL A 24 7.39 -21.26 15.37
CA VAL A 24 6.48 -20.70 14.35
C VAL A 24 7.27 -19.78 13.44
N LEU A 25 7.20 -20.04 12.14
CA LEU A 25 7.74 -19.16 11.11
C LEU A 25 6.57 -18.58 10.29
N VAL A 26 6.47 -17.25 10.25
CA VAL A 26 5.36 -16.52 9.63
C VAL A 26 5.88 -15.53 8.62
N VAL A 27 5.22 -15.47 7.46
CA VAL A 27 5.36 -14.36 6.51
C VAL A 27 4.04 -13.59 6.52
N SER A 28 4.09 -12.33 6.92
CA SER A 28 2.91 -11.46 6.99
C SER A 28 3.29 -10.00 6.72
N HIS A 29 2.33 -9.25 6.19
CA HIS A 29 2.38 -7.81 6.02
C HIS A 29 1.47 -7.07 7.01
N ASP A 30 0.90 -7.79 7.97
CA ASP A 30 0.06 -7.24 9.02
C ASP A 30 0.92 -6.88 10.24
N ARG A 31 1.11 -5.58 10.47
CA ARG A 31 1.93 -5.07 11.59
C ARG A 31 1.39 -5.51 12.95
N TYR A 32 0.07 -5.43 13.13
CA TYR A 32 -0.57 -5.77 14.39
C TYR A 32 -0.39 -7.24 14.73
N PHE A 33 -0.56 -8.10 13.74
CA PHE A 33 -0.31 -9.54 13.87
C PHE A 33 1.16 -9.83 14.22
N LEU A 34 2.11 -9.20 13.50
CA LEU A 34 3.54 -9.38 13.75
C LEU A 34 3.93 -8.89 15.14
N ASP A 35 3.37 -7.77 15.61
CA ASP A 35 3.62 -7.25 16.95
C ASP A 35 3.08 -8.16 18.06
N ASN A 36 1.96 -8.81 17.81
CA ASN A 36 1.33 -9.68 18.79
C ASN A 36 1.94 -11.09 18.86
N VAL A 37 2.48 -11.62 17.76
CA VAL A 37 2.88 -13.03 17.66
C VAL A 37 4.40 -13.19 17.61
N CYS A 38 5.13 -12.27 16.97
CA CYS A 38 6.54 -12.44 16.70
C CYS A 38 7.43 -11.91 17.82
N THR A 39 8.47 -12.68 18.15
CA THR A 39 9.54 -12.31 19.11
C THR A 39 10.87 -12.00 18.42
N LYS A 40 10.96 -12.28 17.13
CA LYS A 40 12.11 -11.99 16.26
C LYS A 40 11.60 -11.70 14.86
N ILE A 41 12.27 -10.78 14.17
CA ILE A 41 12.01 -10.47 12.75
C ILE A 41 13.21 -10.89 11.92
N TRP A 42 12.95 -11.60 10.84
CA TRP A 42 13.93 -11.88 9.80
C TRP A 42 13.63 -11.00 8.59
N GLU A 43 14.55 -10.13 8.28
CA GLU A 43 14.51 -9.36 7.05
C GLU A 43 15.33 -10.06 5.98
N VAL A 44 14.69 -10.37 4.85
CA VAL A 44 15.35 -10.95 3.69
C VAL A 44 15.45 -9.86 2.62
N SER A 45 16.67 -9.37 2.39
CA SER A 45 16.95 -8.34 1.39
C SER A 45 18.32 -8.62 0.74
N PHE A 46 18.49 -8.31 -0.55
CA PHE A 46 19.76 -8.49 -1.28
C PHE A 46 20.42 -9.86 -1.11
N GLN A 47 19.65 -10.94 -1.18
CA GLN A 47 20.14 -12.31 -0.99
C GLN A 47 20.77 -12.55 0.40
N THR A 48 20.58 -11.64 1.33
CA THR A 48 21.02 -11.73 2.72
C THR A 48 19.84 -11.79 3.68
N MET A 49 20.07 -12.38 4.84
CA MET A 49 19.08 -12.45 5.90
C MET A 49 19.64 -11.79 7.17
N THR A 50 18.96 -10.75 7.63
CA THR A 50 19.30 -10.05 8.87
C THR A 50 18.26 -10.37 9.95
N THR A 51 18.73 -10.66 11.16
CA THR A 51 17.87 -10.98 12.30
C THR A 51 17.80 -9.81 13.26
N TYR A 52 16.59 -9.39 13.59
CA TYR A 52 16.31 -8.38 14.60
C TYR A 52 15.56 -8.99 15.77
N LYS A 53 15.88 -8.53 16.99
CA LYS A 53 15.23 -8.99 18.21
C LYS A 53 13.99 -8.15 18.50
N GLY A 54 12.94 -8.81 18.96
CA GLY A 54 11.67 -8.16 19.30
C GLY A 54 10.60 -8.36 18.23
N ASN A 55 9.48 -7.69 18.40
CA ASN A 55 8.36 -7.66 17.48
C ASN A 55 8.60 -6.64 16.34
N PHE A 56 7.59 -6.41 15.50
CA PHE A 56 7.73 -5.51 14.35
C PHE A 56 7.98 -4.04 14.76
N SER A 57 7.32 -3.57 15.80
CA SER A 57 7.53 -2.20 16.32
C SER A 57 8.94 -2.00 16.88
N ALA A 58 9.54 -3.04 17.49
CA ALA A 58 10.93 -3.01 17.95
C ALA A 58 11.94 -3.13 16.79
N TYR A 59 11.57 -3.75 15.68
CA TYR A 59 12.39 -3.90 14.47
C TYR A 59 12.65 -2.56 13.78
N LEU A 60 11.63 -1.71 13.64
CA LEU A 60 11.71 -0.45 12.88
C LEU A 60 12.89 0.44 13.29
N PRO A 61 13.05 0.84 14.57
CA PRO A 61 14.17 1.68 14.98
C PRO A 61 15.54 0.98 14.84
N GLN A 62 15.59 -0.35 14.97
CA GLN A 62 16.82 -1.10 14.76
C GLN A 62 17.23 -1.09 13.28
N LYS A 63 16.25 -1.22 12.37
CA LYS A 63 16.47 -1.12 10.93
C LYS A 63 16.94 0.27 10.54
N GLU A 64 16.25 1.32 10.98
CA GLU A 64 16.64 2.71 10.69
C GLU A 64 18.08 3.01 11.13
N ALA A 65 18.47 2.54 12.32
CA ALA A 65 19.84 2.69 12.81
C ALA A 65 20.86 1.92 11.96
N ALA A 66 20.52 0.69 11.54
CA ALA A 66 21.37 -0.12 10.68
C ALA A 66 21.53 0.49 9.29
N ASP A 67 20.44 0.97 8.70
CA ASP A 67 20.43 1.61 7.38
C ASP A 67 21.20 2.93 7.41
N ALA A 68 21.07 3.74 8.47
CA ALA A 68 21.84 4.97 8.66
C ALA A 68 23.35 4.69 8.77
N LEU A 69 23.74 3.61 9.46
CA LEU A 69 25.13 3.19 9.56
C LEU A 69 25.67 2.73 8.21
N ARG A 70 24.90 1.92 7.49
CA ARG A 70 25.26 1.39 6.16
C ARG A 70 25.40 2.52 5.14
N GLN A 71 24.52 3.53 5.19
CA GLN A 71 24.60 4.72 4.34
C GLN A 71 25.89 5.50 4.60
N LYS A 72 26.23 5.74 5.87
CA LYS A 72 27.50 6.40 6.23
C LYS A 72 28.72 5.65 5.71
N GLN A 73 28.69 4.31 5.78
CA GLN A 73 29.79 3.49 5.27
C GLN A 73 29.88 3.60 3.75
N HIS A 74 28.75 3.49 3.05
CA HIS A 74 28.68 3.68 1.60
C HIS A 74 29.26 5.04 1.17
N ASP A 75 28.81 6.13 1.81
CA ASP A 75 29.28 7.49 1.48
C ASP A 75 30.79 7.64 1.72
N ALA A 76 31.31 7.02 2.80
CA ALA A 76 32.74 7.03 3.09
C ALA A 76 33.54 6.23 2.05
N ASP A 77 33.06 5.07 1.64
CA ASP A 77 33.69 4.22 0.63
C ASP A 77 33.68 4.89 -0.75
N VAL A 78 32.59 5.52 -1.15
CA VAL A 78 32.48 6.31 -2.40
C VAL A 78 33.45 7.48 -2.37
N ALA A 79 33.48 8.26 -1.29
CA ALA A 79 34.41 9.38 -1.14
C ALA A 79 35.88 8.94 -1.15
N LEU A 80 36.20 7.76 -0.61
CA LEU A 80 37.52 7.16 -0.69
C LEU A 80 37.85 6.74 -2.12
N ALA A 81 36.89 6.08 -2.82
CA ALA A 81 37.06 5.68 -4.22
C ALA A 81 37.36 6.88 -5.12
N GLU A 82 36.58 7.96 -4.98
CA GLU A 82 36.78 9.20 -5.72
C GLU A 82 38.15 9.84 -5.47
N LYS A 83 38.59 9.90 -4.21
CA LYS A 83 39.93 10.41 -3.86
C LYS A 83 41.03 9.58 -4.45
N LEU A 84 40.92 8.26 -4.41
CA LEU A 84 41.89 7.35 -4.99
C LEU A 84 41.96 7.49 -6.51
N GLN A 85 40.81 7.58 -7.17
CA GLN A 85 40.69 7.77 -8.61
C GLN A 85 41.29 9.11 -9.05
N ASP A 86 40.92 10.22 -8.38
CA ASP A 86 41.48 11.55 -8.67
C ASP A 86 43.03 11.59 -8.52
N TYR A 87 43.56 10.92 -7.48
CA TYR A 87 44.99 10.81 -7.31
C TYR A 87 45.66 10.03 -8.43
N VAL A 88 45.05 8.91 -8.86
CA VAL A 88 45.56 8.07 -9.98
C VAL A 88 45.58 8.89 -11.27
N ASP A 89 44.48 9.56 -11.59
CA ASP A 89 44.31 10.35 -12.82
C ASP A 89 45.34 11.49 -12.93
N ARG A 90 45.63 12.18 -11.83
CA ARG A 90 46.59 13.28 -11.79
C ARG A 90 48.07 12.84 -11.79
N ASN A 91 48.38 11.64 -11.35
CA ASN A 91 49.77 11.22 -11.05
C ASN A 91 50.22 10.03 -11.89
N LEU A 92 49.39 9.37 -12.69
CA LEU A 92 49.79 8.19 -13.46
C LEU A 92 50.83 8.50 -14.54
N VAL A 93 50.81 9.71 -15.12
CA VAL A 93 51.64 10.13 -16.25
C VAL A 93 53.01 10.64 -15.81
N ARG A 94 53.21 11.00 -14.53
CA ARG A 94 54.47 11.58 -14.03
C ARG A 94 55.40 10.49 -13.52
N ALA A 95 56.59 10.36 -14.10
CA ALA A 95 57.56 9.31 -13.77
C ALA A 95 57.91 9.22 -12.26
N SER A 96 57.96 10.37 -11.55
CA SER A 96 58.27 10.41 -10.11
C SER A 96 57.14 9.90 -9.20
N THR A 97 55.91 9.92 -9.66
CA THR A 97 54.70 9.55 -8.86
C THR A 97 54.03 8.27 -9.34
N THR A 98 54.43 7.71 -10.49
CA THR A 98 53.81 6.53 -11.11
C THR A 98 53.73 5.32 -10.17
N LYS A 99 54.79 5.03 -9.39
CA LYS A 99 54.79 3.90 -8.45
C LYS A 99 53.73 4.03 -7.36
N MET A 100 53.53 5.25 -6.85
CA MET A 100 52.52 5.53 -5.84
C MET A 100 51.11 5.53 -6.44
N ALA A 101 50.95 6.06 -7.66
CA ALA A 101 49.69 6.02 -8.39
C ALA A 101 49.27 4.56 -8.69
N GLN A 102 50.18 3.68 -9.08
CA GLN A 102 49.92 2.25 -9.25
C GLN A 102 49.52 1.56 -7.93
N SER A 103 50.11 1.95 -6.81
CA SER A 103 49.73 1.43 -5.49
C SER A 103 48.30 1.85 -5.12
N ARG A 104 47.94 3.12 -5.37
CA ARG A 104 46.59 3.63 -5.13
C ARG A 104 45.55 3.02 -6.07
N ARG A 105 45.90 2.76 -7.32
CA ARG A 105 45.07 2.03 -8.27
C ARG A 105 44.78 0.61 -7.77
N LYS A 106 45.76 -0.13 -7.29
CA LYS A 106 45.58 -1.46 -6.69
C LYS A 106 44.70 -1.41 -5.42
N GLN A 107 44.76 -0.32 -4.66
CA GLN A 107 43.90 -0.12 -3.51
C GLN A 107 42.46 0.14 -3.96
N LEU A 108 42.21 0.93 -5.01
CA LEU A 108 40.92 1.17 -5.61
C LEU A 108 40.32 -0.13 -6.18
N GLU A 109 41.11 -0.93 -6.89
CA GLU A 109 40.66 -2.23 -7.46
C GLU A 109 40.26 -3.25 -6.39
N LYS A 110 40.75 -3.09 -5.15
CA LYS A 110 40.42 -3.95 -3.99
C LYS A 110 39.34 -3.36 -3.07
N LEU A 111 38.93 -2.13 -3.32
CA LEU A 111 37.92 -1.47 -2.50
C LEU A 111 36.56 -2.05 -2.83
N GLU A 112 36.00 -2.77 -1.89
CA GLU A 112 34.60 -3.21 -1.95
C GLU A 112 33.73 -2.09 -1.39
N ILE A 113 33.03 -1.38 -2.25
CA ILE A 113 32.08 -0.34 -1.84
C ILE A 113 30.86 -1.05 -1.27
N VAL A 114 30.55 -0.81 0.00
CA VAL A 114 29.31 -1.30 0.60
C VAL A 114 28.13 -0.73 -0.17
N GLU A 115 27.22 -1.60 -0.61
CA GLU A 115 26.00 -1.15 -1.28
C GLU A 115 25.18 -0.25 -0.35
N ALA A 116 24.74 0.88 -0.86
CA ALA A 116 23.82 1.74 -0.13
C ALA A 116 22.61 0.94 0.37
N PRO A 117 22.06 1.23 1.55
CA PRO A 117 20.80 0.62 1.91
C PRO A 117 19.82 0.94 0.80
N THR A 118 19.19 -0.08 0.24
CA THR A 118 18.03 0.21 -0.58
C THR A 118 16.99 0.73 0.37
N THR A 119 16.69 1.96 0.20
CA THR A 119 15.44 2.52 0.67
C THR A 119 14.33 1.84 -0.17
N GLU A 120 14.08 0.56 0.11
CA GLU A 120 12.82 -0.10 -0.30
C GLU A 120 11.65 0.51 0.45
N ALA A 121 11.89 1.26 1.50
CA ALA A 121 10.98 2.29 1.97
C ALA A 121 10.89 3.34 0.86
N TRP A 122 10.28 2.92 -0.25
CA TRP A 122 9.77 3.84 -1.22
C TRP A 122 8.86 4.75 -0.40
N GLU A 123 9.25 5.99 -0.20
CA GLU A 123 8.30 7.02 0.15
C GLU A 123 7.30 7.09 -1.00
N LEU A 124 6.35 6.15 -0.98
CA LEU A 124 5.20 6.17 -1.85
C LEU A 124 4.40 7.37 -1.39
N ASN A 125 4.67 8.49 -2.01
CA ASN A 125 4.06 9.77 -1.63
C ASN A 125 2.97 10.10 -2.64
N PHE A 126 1.78 9.60 -2.36
CA PHE A 126 0.59 9.94 -3.14
C PHE A 126 -0.51 10.45 -2.22
N ARG A 127 -1.42 11.22 -2.79
CA ARG A 127 -2.59 11.77 -2.12
C ARG A 127 -3.80 11.58 -3.01
N PHE A 128 -4.95 11.46 -2.39
CA PHE A 128 -6.22 11.53 -3.07
C PHE A 128 -6.78 12.93 -2.90
N GLU A 129 -7.17 13.53 -4.00
CA GLU A 129 -7.72 14.88 -4.07
C GLU A 129 -8.96 14.86 -4.95
N TYR A 130 -9.82 15.84 -4.83
CA TYR A 130 -10.97 16.04 -5.72
C TYR A 130 -11.07 17.50 -6.16
N ASP A 131 -11.68 17.74 -7.33
CA ASP A 131 -11.82 19.06 -7.92
C ASP A 131 -13.17 19.70 -7.61
N ILE A 132 -14.20 18.86 -7.43
CA ILE A 132 -15.58 19.31 -7.26
C ILE A 132 -15.98 19.08 -5.81
N GLU A 133 -16.25 20.18 -5.11
CA GLU A 133 -16.80 20.14 -3.77
C GLU A 133 -18.21 19.52 -3.83
N PRO A 134 -18.46 18.39 -3.16
CA PRO A 134 -19.76 17.77 -3.20
C PRO A 134 -20.75 18.50 -2.30
N TYR A 135 -22.04 18.30 -2.56
CA TYR A 135 -23.09 18.70 -1.63
C TYR A 135 -22.99 17.90 -0.33
N ASP A 136 -23.74 18.31 0.72
CA ASP A 136 -23.59 17.71 2.04
C ASP A 136 -24.01 16.24 2.07
N GLU A 137 -25.22 15.91 1.55
CA GLU A 137 -25.72 14.53 1.52
C GLU A 137 -25.23 13.80 0.26
N LEU A 138 -24.31 12.85 0.43
CA LEU A 138 -23.67 12.17 -0.70
C LEU A 138 -24.17 10.77 -1.00
N VAL A 139 -24.56 10.03 0.04
CA VAL A 139 -25.23 8.73 -0.13
C VAL A 139 -26.41 8.67 0.80
N ILE A 140 -27.58 8.52 0.24
CA ILE A 140 -28.84 8.44 0.99
C ILE A 140 -29.39 7.03 0.83
N MET A 141 -29.46 6.31 1.92
CA MET A 141 -30.07 4.99 2.04
C MET A 141 -31.39 5.12 2.80
N LYS A 142 -32.50 4.68 2.21
CA LYS A 142 -33.80 4.69 2.87
C LYS A 142 -34.46 3.32 2.76
N ASN A 143 -34.71 2.74 3.94
CA ASN A 143 -35.34 1.41 4.08
C ASN A 143 -34.63 0.37 3.20
N LEU A 144 -33.29 0.48 3.11
CA LEU A 144 -32.47 -0.32 2.21
C LEU A 144 -32.43 -1.77 2.68
N SER A 145 -32.89 -2.69 1.83
CA SER A 145 -32.80 -4.12 2.08
C SER A 145 -32.05 -4.82 0.96
N VAL A 146 -31.19 -5.78 1.33
CA VAL A 146 -30.35 -6.55 0.41
C VAL A 146 -30.45 -8.03 0.74
N HIS A 147 -30.90 -8.82 -0.23
CA HIS A 147 -31.01 -10.28 -0.11
C HIS A 147 -30.13 -10.98 -1.16
N ILE A 148 -29.64 -12.16 -0.81
CA ILE A 148 -29.00 -13.12 -1.75
C ILE A 148 -29.69 -14.47 -1.60
N GLY A 149 -30.50 -14.84 -2.59
CA GLY A 149 -31.39 -15.99 -2.46
C GLY A 149 -32.37 -15.75 -1.31
N GLU A 150 -32.44 -16.71 -0.39
CA GLU A 150 -33.29 -16.64 0.80
C GLU A 150 -32.62 -15.91 2.00
N ARG A 151 -31.35 -15.56 1.87
CA ARG A 151 -30.59 -14.94 2.96
C ARG A 151 -30.73 -13.42 2.92
N THR A 152 -31.20 -12.84 4.00
CA THR A 152 -31.19 -11.40 4.24
C THR A 152 -29.78 -10.99 4.72
N LEU A 153 -29.16 -10.04 4.03
CA LEU A 153 -27.85 -9.49 4.39
C LEU A 153 -27.99 -8.14 5.08
N ILE A 154 -29.00 -7.36 4.69
CA ILE A 154 -29.30 -6.04 5.23
C ILE A 154 -30.82 -5.92 5.23
N ASP A 155 -31.38 -5.50 6.33
CA ASP A 155 -32.81 -5.27 6.47
C ASP A 155 -33.09 -3.84 6.91
N ALA A 156 -33.88 -3.11 6.08
CA ALA A 156 -34.43 -1.79 6.37
C ALA A 156 -33.39 -0.74 6.88
N LEU A 157 -32.20 -0.69 6.30
CA LEU A 157 -31.16 0.27 6.68
C LEU A 157 -31.54 1.70 6.24
N ASP A 158 -31.63 2.61 7.20
CA ASP A 158 -31.69 4.05 7.00
C ASP A 158 -30.38 4.70 7.41
N TYR A 159 -29.66 5.30 6.46
CA TYR A 159 -28.41 5.97 6.73
C TYR A 159 -28.12 7.05 5.68
N VAL A 160 -27.51 8.15 6.11
CA VAL A 160 -27.04 9.22 5.22
C VAL A 160 -25.54 9.42 5.44
N VAL A 161 -24.80 9.41 4.37
CA VAL A 161 -23.37 9.75 4.36
C VAL A 161 -23.22 11.21 3.98
N HIS A 162 -22.64 11.98 4.88
CA HIS A 162 -22.40 13.41 4.70
C HIS A 162 -21.00 13.68 4.16
N ARG A 163 -20.79 14.91 3.72
CA ARG A 163 -19.47 15.39 3.29
C ARG A 163 -18.48 15.27 4.43
N GLY A 164 -17.31 14.67 4.11
CA GLY A 164 -16.23 14.45 5.08
C GLY A 164 -16.39 13.23 5.97
N ASP A 165 -17.52 12.53 5.92
CA ASP A 165 -17.71 11.32 6.70
C ASP A 165 -16.73 10.23 6.27
N LYS A 166 -16.12 9.59 7.26
CA LYS A 166 -15.40 8.34 7.07
C LYS A 166 -16.12 7.25 7.83
N LEU A 167 -16.44 6.16 7.16
CA LEU A 167 -17.19 5.05 7.74
C LEU A 167 -16.53 3.73 7.40
N VAL A 168 -16.16 2.97 8.42
CA VAL A 168 -15.73 1.58 8.26
C VAL A 168 -16.92 0.65 8.34
N ILE A 169 -17.02 -0.26 7.39
CA ILE A 169 -18.02 -1.33 7.38
C ILE A 169 -17.33 -2.62 7.80
N ALA A 170 -17.65 -3.12 8.98
CA ALA A 170 -17.08 -4.32 9.57
C ALA A 170 -18.13 -5.42 9.71
N GLY A 171 -17.69 -6.64 10.02
CA GLY A 171 -18.57 -7.80 10.22
C GLY A 171 -17.92 -9.10 9.75
N PRO A 172 -18.48 -10.26 10.07
CA PRO A 172 -17.94 -11.56 9.68
C PRO A 172 -17.87 -11.74 8.17
N ASN A 173 -17.09 -12.72 7.74
CA ASN A 173 -17.04 -13.08 6.32
C ASN A 173 -18.41 -13.55 5.84
N GLY A 174 -18.84 -13.03 4.68
CA GLY A 174 -20.16 -13.33 4.13
C GLY A 174 -21.32 -12.53 4.75
N ALA A 175 -21.06 -11.55 5.62
CA ALA A 175 -22.12 -10.67 6.19
C ALA A 175 -22.75 -9.69 5.16
N GLY A 176 -22.16 -9.55 3.97
CA GLY A 176 -22.71 -8.67 2.93
C GLY A 176 -21.97 -7.34 2.74
N LYS A 177 -20.82 -7.15 3.37
CA LYS A 177 -20.03 -5.91 3.29
C LYS A 177 -19.75 -5.47 1.84
N SER A 178 -19.13 -6.32 1.05
CA SER A 178 -18.85 -6.06 -0.38
C SER A 178 -20.13 -5.89 -1.20
N THR A 179 -21.18 -6.63 -0.82
CA THR A 179 -22.48 -6.51 -1.49
C THR A 179 -23.11 -5.15 -1.24
N LEU A 180 -23.01 -4.62 -0.02
CA LEU A 180 -23.44 -3.25 0.29
C LEU A 180 -22.71 -2.23 -0.59
N LEU A 181 -21.37 -2.30 -0.66
CA LEU A 181 -20.62 -1.38 -1.52
C LEU A 181 -21.03 -1.49 -3.01
N GLN A 182 -21.32 -2.71 -3.52
CA GLN A 182 -21.82 -2.88 -4.88
C GLN A 182 -23.21 -2.25 -5.09
N VAL A 183 -24.07 -2.28 -4.08
CA VAL A 183 -25.37 -1.61 -4.13
C VAL A 183 -25.20 -0.09 -4.12
N LEU A 184 -24.30 0.43 -3.29
CA LEU A 184 -24.00 1.87 -3.22
C LEU A 184 -23.35 2.40 -4.51
N ASP A 185 -22.51 1.60 -5.15
CA ASP A 185 -21.90 1.89 -6.46
C ASP A 185 -22.87 1.72 -7.65
N GLY A 186 -24.08 1.24 -7.40
CA GLY A 186 -25.10 1.01 -8.43
C GLY A 186 -24.85 -0.23 -9.32
N LYS A 187 -23.80 -1.04 -9.05
CA LYS A 187 -23.56 -2.30 -9.75
C LYS A 187 -24.56 -3.39 -9.44
N ARG A 188 -25.20 -3.27 -8.29
CA ARG A 188 -26.29 -4.16 -7.86
C ARG A 188 -27.50 -3.37 -7.45
N ARG A 189 -28.69 -3.84 -7.84
CA ARG A 189 -29.96 -3.25 -7.38
C ARG A 189 -30.24 -3.70 -5.95
N PRO A 190 -30.77 -2.81 -5.07
CA PRO A 190 -31.27 -3.23 -3.77
C PRO A 190 -32.47 -4.16 -3.93
N SER A 191 -32.71 -5.01 -2.95
CA SER A 191 -33.90 -5.90 -2.92
C SER A 191 -35.14 -5.16 -2.43
N GLY A 192 -34.95 -4.13 -1.61
CA GLY A 192 -35.99 -3.23 -1.11
C GLY A 192 -35.42 -1.86 -0.78
N GLY A 193 -36.29 -0.89 -0.61
CA GLY A 193 -35.89 0.48 -0.33
C GLY A 193 -35.19 1.19 -1.49
N MET A 194 -34.41 2.20 -1.18
CA MET A 194 -33.67 2.97 -2.20
C MET A 194 -32.31 3.42 -1.75
N VAL A 195 -31.40 3.53 -2.73
CA VAL A 195 -30.11 4.21 -2.62
C VAL A 195 -30.07 5.33 -3.64
N ARG A 196 -29.67 6.51 -3.22
CA ARG A 196 -29.47 7.66 -4.10
C ARG A 196 -28.14 8.31 -3.81
N LEU A 197 -27.35 8.55 -4.85
CA LEU A 197 -26.18 9.42 -4.77
C LEU A 197 -26.62 10.87 -4.83
N GLY A 198 -26.00 11.69 -3.99
CA GLY A 198 -26.25 13.13 -3.95
C GLY A 198 -25.80 13.84 -5.23
N SER A 199 -26.28 15.05 -5.43
CA SER A 199 -25.88 15.85 -6.58
C SER A 199 -24.37 16.18 -6.50
N GLY A 200 -23.67 16.06 -7.64
CA GLY A 200 -22.23 16.29 -7.71
C GLY A 200 -21.37 15.16 -7.13
N ALA A 201 -21.94 14.06 -6.66
CA ALA A 201 -21.17 12.91 -6.22
C ALA A 201 -20.45 12.26 -7.41
N LYS A 202 -19.13 12.11 -7.26
CA LYS A 202 -18.24 11.43 -8.21
C LYS A 202 -17.56 10.27 -7.48
N PRO A 203 -18.17 9.08 -7.50
CA PRO A 203 -17.62 7.94 -6.78
C PRO A 203 -16.35 7.41 -7.44
N GLY A 204 -15.34 7.11 -6.62
CA GLY A 204 -14.20 6.30 -6.96
C GLY A 204 -14.28 4.96 -6.25
N VAL A 205 -14.08 3.88 -6.98
CA VAL A 205 -14.31 2.53 -6.47
C VAL A 205 -13.06 1.70 -6.54
N PHE A 206 -12.72 1.07 -5.41
CA PHE A 206 -11.71 0.04 -5.34
C PHE A 206 -12.37 -1.27 -4.90
N THR A 207 -12.35 -2.29 -5.75
CA THR A 207 -12.95 -3.61 -5.47
C THR A 207 -11.91 -4.59 -4.98
N GLN A 208 -12.32 -5.58 -4.20
CA GLN A 208 -11.43 -6.62 -3.68
C GLN A 208 -10.66 -7.36 -4.78
N GLN A 209 -11.30 -7.62 -5.90
CA GLN A 209 -10.67 -8.22 -7.07
C GLN A 209 -10.53 -7.19 -8.18
N GLN A 210 -9.30 -6.90 -8.55
CA GLN A 210 -9.02 -6.04 -9.69
C GLN A 210 -9.08 -6.85 -10.98
N ALA A 211 -9.81 -6.35 -11.97
CA ALA A 211 -9.88 -7.01 -13.26
C ALA A 211 -8.52 -6.99 -13.97
N ARG A 212 -8.05 -8.17 -14.37
CA ARG A 212 -6.88 -8.26 -15.26
C ARG A 212 -7.27 -7.76 -16.63
N ARG A 213 -6.40 -6.96 -17.20
CA ARG A 213 -6.56 -6.41 -18.56
C ARG A 213 -5.28 -6.58 -19.36
N ALA A 214 -5.40 -6.60 -20.67
CA ALA A 214 -4.26 -6.61 -21.57
C ALA A 214 -3.65 -5.21 -21.70
N GLY A 215 -2.40 -5.14 -22.14
CA GLY A 215 -1.68 -3.90 -22.36
C GLY A 215 -0.69 -3.58 -21.25
N ARG A 216 0.18 -2.60 -21.50
CA ARG A 216 1.23 -2.22 -20.56
C ARG A 216 0.67 -1.33 -19.46
N VAL A 217 1.34 -1.32 -18.29
CA VAL A 217 1.00 -0.46 -17.16
C VAL A 217 0.92 1.01 -17.57
N ILE A 218 1.88 1.51 -18.36
CA ILE A 218 1.89 2.89 -18.85
C ILE A 218 0.66 3.20 -19.70
N ASP A 219 0.24 2.26 -20.54
CA ASP A 219 -0.91 2.43 -21.45
C ASP A 219 -2.23 2.52 -20.66
N ALA A 220 -2.31 1.88 -19.50
CA ALA A 220 -3.49 1.94 -18.62
C ALA A 220 -3.81 3.38 -18.19
N ILE A 221 -2.79 4.20 -17.96
CA ILE A 221 -2.94 5.62 -17.65
C ILE A 221 -2.99 6.46 -18.92
N TRP A 222 -2.07 6.26 -19.85
CA TRP A 222 -1.91 7.13 -21.01
C TRP A 222 -3.12 7.12 -21.95
N ASN A 223 -3.76 5.98 -22.14
CA ASN A 223 -4.97 5.88 -22.94
C ASN A 223 -6.16 6.68 -22.36
N GLN A 224 -6.22 6.82 -21.03
CA GLN A 224 -7.26 7.60 -20.37
C GLN A 224 -6.92 9.11 -20.33
N TYR A 225 -5.62 9.43 -20.30
CA TYR A 225 -5.10 10.80 -20.21
C TYR A 225 -4.13 11.12 -21.37
N PRO A 226 -4.60 11.15 -22.62
CA PRO A 226 -3.74 11.27 -23.81
C PRO A 226 -3.02 12.62 -23.92
N ARG A 227 -3.39 13.60 -23.11
CA ARG A 227 -2.71 14.91 -23.05
C ARG A 227 -1.45 14.87 -22.19
N PHE A 228 -1.25 13.84 -21.38
CA PHE A 228 -0.06 13.71 -20.58
C PHE A 228 1.12 13.32 -21.46
N THR A 229 2.27 13.88 -21.17
CA THR A 229 3.55 13.42 -21.73
C THR A 229 3.95 12.08 -21.11
N GLU A 230 4.83 11.34 -21.75
CA GLU A 230 5.38 10.11 -21.18
C GLU A 230 6.02 10.35 -19.81
N LEU A 231 6.73 11.45 -19.65
CA LEU A 231 7.37 11.82 -18.38
C LEU A 231 6.35 12.04 -17.27
N GLU A 232 5.22 12.70 -17.54
CA GLU A 232 4.16 12.91 -16.56
C GLU A 232 3.51 11.59 -16.16
N VAL A 233 3.22 10.70 -17.10
CA VAL A 233 2.67 9.37 -16.82
C VAL A 233 3.65 8.55 -15.97
N ARG A 234 4.93 8.51 -16.34
CA ARG A 234 5.97 7.79 -15.59
C ARG A 234 6.17 8.37 -14.20
N SER A 235 6.18 9.69 -14.08
CA SER A 235 6.29 10.38 -12.78
C SER A 235 5.10 10.09 -11.88
N HIS A 236 3.90 10.02 -12.45
CA HIS A 236 2.70 9.64 -11.71
C HIS A 236 2.78 8.19 -11.24
N LEU A 237 3.07 7.24 -12.13
CA LEU A 237 3.21 5.82 -11.82
C LEU A 237 4.31 5.55 -10.79
N ALA A 238 5.40 6.33 -10.82
CA ALA A 238 6.49 6.20 -9.86
C ALA A 238 6.05 6.46 -8.40
N ARG A 239 5.06 7.33 -8.18
CA ARG A 239 4.48 7.57 -6.84
C ARG A 239 3.78 6.35 -6.27
N PHE A 240 3.37 5.41 -7.13
CA PHE A 240 2.71 4.15 -6.79
C PHE A 240 3.64 2.94 -6.93
N GLY A 241 4.97 3.19 -7.03
CA GLY A 241 5.99 2.17 -7.02
C GLY A 241 6.32 1.54 -8.38
N TYR A 242 5.84 2.10 -9.50
CA TYR A 242 6.24 1.65 -10.83
C TYR A 242 7.39 2.50 -11.36
N ARG A 243 8.60 1.92 -11.47
CA ARG A 243 9.81 2.64 -11.89
C ARG A 243 10.54 1.93 -13.03
N GLY A 244 11.36 2.70 -13.75
CA GLY A 244 12.19 2.15 -14.82
C GLY A 244 11.38 1.34 -15.83
N GLU A 245 11.77 0.08 -16.02
CA GLU A 245 11.12 -0.85 -16.96
C GLU A 245 9.78 -1.42 -16.45
N GLU A 246 9.45 -1.25 -15.16
CA GLU A 246 8.20 -1.78 -14.61
C GLU A 246 6.96 -1.14 -15.23
N VAL A 247 7.06 0.11 -15.70
CA VAL A 247 5.96 0.80 -16.39
C VAL A 247 5.58 0.13 -17.71
N PHE A 248 6.46 -0.70 -18.28
CA PHE A 248 6.23 -1.42 -19.53
C PHE A 248 5.78 -2.88 -19.33
N LYS A 249 5.70 -3.36 -18.08
CA LYS A 249 5.14 -4.69 -17.78
C LYS A 249 3.73 -4.83 -18.33
N ASP A 250 3.38 -6.04 -18.79
CA ASP A 250 2.00 -6.36 -19.19
C ASP A 250 1.12 -6.45 -17.93
N CYS A 251 0.00 -5.74 -17.94
CA CYS A 251 -0.99 -5.77 -16.86
C CYS A 251 -1.51 -7.18 -16.56
N ALA A 252 -1.53 -8.08 -17.55
CA ALA A 252 -1.94 -9.47 -17.36
C ALA A 252 -0.95 -10.26 -16.48
N SER A 253 0.33 -9.86 -16.44
CA SER A 253 1.39 -10.52 -15.67
C SER A 253 1.55 -9.97 -14.25
N LEU A 254 0.85 -8.90 -13.90
CA LEU A 254 0.97 -8.26 -12.60
C LEU A 254 0.46 -9.16 -11.47
N SER A 255 1.16 -9.12 -10.34
CA SER A 255 0.68 -9.68 -9.08
C SER A 255 -0.54 -8.90 -8.55
N GLY A 256 -1.25 -9.48 -7.58
CA GLY A 256 -2.40 -8.80 -6.95
C GLY A 256 -2.04 -7.45 -6.35
N GLY A 257 -0.88 -7.35 -5.70
CA GLY A 257 -0.39 -6.09 -5.12
C GLY A 257 -0.01 -5.05 -6.18
N GLU A 258 0.62 -5.48 -7.28
CA GLU A 258 0.90 -4.60 -8.41
C GLU A 258 -0.41 -4.09 -9.05
N LEU A 259 -1.39 -4.95 -9.30
CA LEU A 259 -2.70 -4.53 -9.81
C LEU A 259 -3.40 -3.52 -8.88
N ALA A 260 -3.32 -3.74 -7.57
CA ALA A 260 -3.86 -2.80 -6.59
C ALA A 260 -3.17 -1.42 -6.68
N ARG A 261 -1.84 -1.39 -6.77
CA ARG A 261 -1.06 -0.14 -6.94
C ARG A 261 -1.45 0.59 -8.23
N LEU A 262 -1.64 -0.14 -9.33
CA LEU A 262 -2.09 0.46 -10.60
C LEU A 262 -3.50 1.06 -10.44
N ARG A 263 -4.41 0.35 -9.77
CA ARG A 263 -5.76 0.87 -9.53
C ARG A 263 -5.75 2.13 -8.65
N PHE A 264 -4.88 2.20 -7.64
CA PHE A 264 -4.72 3.44 -6.85
C PHE A 264 -4.15 4.59 -7.68
N ALA A 265 -3.22 4.31 -8.62
CA ALA A 265 -2.72 5.32 -9.52
C ALA A 265 -3.83 5.89 -10.43
N GLU A 266 -4.71 5.03 -10.94
CA GLU A 266 -5.88 5.46 -11.71
C GLU A 266 -6.84 6.27 -10.84
N LEU A 267 -7.18 5.76 -9.65
CA LEU A 267 -8.11 6.39 -8.73
C LEU A 267 -7.66 7.80 -8.32
N ALA A 268 -6.34 8.00 -8.14
CA ALA A 268 -5.79 9.33 -7.84
C ALA A 268 -5.99 10.32 -8.99
N LEU A 269 -5.94 9.87 -10.25
CA LEU A 269 -6.20 10.71 -11.43
C LEU A 269 -7.69 10.91 -11.69
N GLU A 270 -8.52 9.96 -11.31
CA GLU A 270 -9.98 10.10 -11.37
C GLU A 270 -10.49 11.23 -10.48
N ARG A 271 -9.73 11.58 -9.41
CA ARG A 271 -10.07 12.65 -8.45
C ARG A 271 -11.51 12.53 -7.93
N PRO A 272 -11.88 11.40 -7.31
CA PRO A 272 -13.21 11.19 -6.78
C PRO A 272 -13.45 12.06 -5.54
N ASN A 273 -14.68 12.54 -5.37
CA ASN A 273 -15.10 13.23 -4.15
C ASN A 273 -15.92 12.34 -3.20
N LEU A 274 -16.01 11.05 -3.49
CA LEU A 274 -16.60 9.99 -2.68
C LEU A 274 -15.85 8.69 -2.99
N MET A 275 -15.41 7.96 -1.98
CA MET A 275 -14.69 6.70 -2.19
C MET A 275 -15.41 5.50 -1.59
N PHE A 276 -15.48 4.41 -2.36
CA PHE A 276 -15.91 3.08 -1.92
C PHE A 276 -14.72 2.12 -2.05
N LEU A 277 -14.17 1.68 -0.93
CA LEU A 277 -12.98 0.82 -0.91
C LEU A 277 -13.31 -0.52 -0.24
N ASP A 278 -13.11 -1.61 -0.98
CA ASP A 278 -13.34 -2.98 -0.51
C ASP A 278 -12.01 -3.70 -0.31
N GLU A 279 -11.60 -3.89 0.95
CA GLU A 279 -10.35 -4.53 1.38
C GLU A 279 -9.10 -3.97 0.65
N PRO A 280 -8.88 -2.64 0.70
CA PRO A 280 -7.86 -1.99 -0.12
C PRO A 280 -6.42 -2.33 0.30
N THR A 281 -6.22 -2.83 1.52
CA THR A 281 -4.90 -3.23 2.04
C THR A 281 -4.50 -4.66 1.70
N ASN A 282 -5.42 -5.47 1.13
CA ASN A 282 -5.11 -6.83 0.74
C ASN A 282 -4.05 -6.88 -0.35
N HIS A 283 -3.13 -7.85 -0.23
CA HIS A 283 -2.00 -8.07 -1.14
C HIS A 283 -0.95 -6.95 -1.20
N LEU A 284 -1.12 -5.87 -0.44
CA LEU A 284 -0.14 -4.81 -0.34
C LEU A 284 0.98 -5.19 0.64
N ASP A 285 2.20 -4.80 0.31
CA ASP A 285 3.32 -4.83 1.25
C ASP A 285 3.14 -3.79 2.38
N ILE A 286 3.95 -3.89 3.42
CA ILE A 286 3.84 -3.05 4.62
C ILE A 286 3.98 -1.56 4.28
N TYR A 287 4.91 -1.19 3.39
CA TYR A 287 5.17 0.21 3.04
C TYR A 287 4.02 0.82 2.24
N MET A 288 3.48 0.05 1.29
CA MET A 288 2.31 0.49 0.53
C MET A 288 1.07 0.62 1.40
N ARG A 289 0.87 -0.29 2.38
CA ARG A 289 -0.23 -0.19 3.37
C ARG A 289 -0.12 1.08 4.19
N GLU A 290 1.08 1.42 4.65
CA GLU A 290 1.33 2.62 5.44
C GLU A 290 1.06 3.90 4.63
N SER A 291 1.60 3.96 3.40
CA SER A 291 1.38 5.09 2.49
C SER A 291 -0.10 5.27 2.13
N LEU A 292 -0.81 4.15 1.87
CA LEU A 292 -2.25 4.16 1.64
C LEU A 292 -3.01 4.67 2.86
N THR A 293 -2.67 4.19 4.05
CA THR A 293 -3.29 4.62 5.32
C THR A 293 -3.14 6.12 5.51
N GLN A 294 -1.94 6.67 5.30
CA GLN A 294 -1.68 8.11 5.39
C GLN A 294 -2.46 8.90 4.33
N ALA A 295 -2.50 8.40 3.08
CA ALA A 295 -3.25 9.04 2.01
C ALA A 295 -4.77 9.07 2.28
N LEU A 296 -5.33 7.98 2.84
CA LEU A 296 -6.74 7.91 3.21
C LEU A 296 -7.05 8.74 4.47
N ALA A 297 -6.14 8.83 5.43
CA ALA A 297 -6.28 9.71 6.58
C ALA A 297 -6.31 11.20 6.16
N ALA A 298 -5.46 11.58 5.20
CA ALA A 298 -5.38 12.94 4.68
C ALA A 298 -6.52 13.29 3.69
N TYR A 299 -7.22 12.30 3.14
CA TYR A 299 -8.34 12.53 2.23
C TYR A 299 -9.51 13.18 2.96
N THR A 300 -10.01 14.29 2.43
CA THR A 300 -11.05 15.12 3.06
C THR A 300 -12.47 14.79 2.58
N GLY A 301 -12.60 14.01 1.51
CA GLY A 301 -13.89 13.54 1.02
C GLY A 301 -14.44 12.34 1.82
N PRO A 302 -15.73 12.04 1.66
CA PRO A 302 -16.32 10.86 2.32
C PRO A 302 -15.73 9.57 1.82
N LEU A 303 -15.55 8.65 2.78
CA LEU A 303 -14.93 7.35 2.59
C LEU A 303 -15.78 6.25 3.23
N LEU A 304 -16.24 5.30 2.42
CA LEU A 304 -16.84 4.07 2.90
C LEU A 304 -15.86 2.92 2.64
N LEU A 305 -15.42 2.31 3.71
CA LEU A 305 -14.31 1.37 3.71
C LEU A 305 -14.72 0.03 4.32
N VAL A 306 -14.61 -1.05 3.56
CA VAL A 306 -14.61 -2.41 4.11
C VAL A 306 -13.16 -2.80 4.35
N THR A 307 -12.82 -3.13 5.59
CA THR A 307 -11.46 -3.59 5.92
C THR A 307 -11.42 -4.43 7.19
N HIS A 308 -10.42 -5.29 7.28
CA HIS A 308 -10.00 -6.01 8.48
C HIS A 308 -8.63 -5.53 8.99
N ASP A 309 -8.08 -4.47 8.39
CA ASP A 309 -6.79 -3.89 8.78
C ASP A 309 -6.97 -2.99 10.01
N ARG A 310 -6.53 -3.49 11.17
CA ARG A 310 -6.64 -2.79 12.46
C ARG A 310 -5.84 -1.49 12.50
N TYR A 311 -4.67 -1.46 11.84
CA TYR A 311 -3.84 -0.27 11.79
C TYR A 311 -4.53 0.86 11.01
N LEU A 312 -5.11 0.52 9.86
CA LEU A 312 -5.88 1.46 9.05
C LEU A 312 -7.09 2.00 9.83
N MET A 313 -7.84 1.12 10.50
CA MET A 313 -9.01 1.53 11.30
C MET A 313 -8.64 2.47 12.45
N GLN A 314 -7.56 2.16 13.19
CA GLN A 314 -7.08 3.01 14.30
C GLN A 314 -6.60 4.37 13.80
N THR A 315 -5.94 4.41 12.64
CA THR A 315 -5.43 5.68 12.07
C THR A 315 -6.54 6.57 11.55
N LEU A 316 -7.61 5.99 10.98
CA LEU A 316 -8.75 6.76 10.48
C LEU A 316 -9.61 7.31 11.62
N ASP A 317 -9.62 6.64 12.78
CA ASP A 317 -10.40 7.02 13.99
C ASP A 317 -11.83 7.46 13.67
N CYS A 318 -12.56 6.60 12.95
CA CYS A 318 -13.87 6.93 12.39
C CYS A 318 -14.94 5.92 12.87
N PRO A 319 -16.24 6.25 12.74
CA PRO A 319 -17.36 5.36 13.06
C PRO A 319 -17.26 4.02 12.35
N ILE A 320 -17.74 2.97 13.01
CA ILE A 320 -17.80 1.61 12.48
C ILE A 320 -19.28 1.19 12.39
N MET A 321 -19.71 0.82 11.19
CA MET A 321 -20.97 0.13 10.95
C MET A 321 -20.70 -1.37 10.99
N TYR A 322 -21.27 -2.07 11.94
CA TYR A 322 -21.09 -3.51 12.07
C TYR A 322 -22.27 -4.26 11.47
N LEU A 323 -22.00 -5.10 10.48
CA LEU A 323 -23.02 -5.93 9.81
C LEU A 323 -22.97 -7.34 10.40
N GLU A 324 -24.10 -7.80 10.96
CA GLU A 324 -24.27 -9.14 11.52
C GLU A 324 -25.74 -9.56 11.41
N ASN A 325 -25.97 -10.70 10.76
CA ASN A 325 -27.28 -11.37 10.66
C ASN A 325 -28.43 -10.56 10.04
N GLY A 326 -28.15 -9.58 9.20
CA GLY A 326 -29.13 -8.77 8.49
C GLY A 326 -29.57 -7.50 9.20
#